data_6bea485d83faf0de27db10ce237848ae
#
_entry.id   6bea485d83faf0de27db10ce237848ae
#
_cell.length_a   1.000
_cell.length_b   1.000
_cell.length_c   1.000
_cell.angle_alpha   90.00
_cell.angle_beta   90.00
_cell.angle_gamma   90.00
#
_symmetry.space_group_name_H-M   'P 1'
#
loop_
_entity.id
_entity.type
_entity.pdbx_description
1 polymer ?
#
loop_
_entity_poly.entity_id
_entity_poly.type
_entity_poly.pdbx_seq_one_letter_code
_entity_poly.pdbx_strand_id
1 'polypeptide(L)'
;MSKYRKIADNISVNEYSLSKFKNLECAIFDCDGTLVNVNRSYNACIKKTVGFMLERLIGGKQWYDLVSDELILKLRMSGGFNNDTDTSYTCILSALASGSKDVDTARNFALHVATKANYQGIRSVEEYLTKSGNGDAVKKAKNDLNYPGLVGSSILSTVFDEFFYGKDLFLKMHRMQPRFNNSHGFIDNDEVVISDDTVHDLSKLFKKKMAIVSGRSRLAIEYSLKKMLRNFNLDASIFIEDEEKEVIANHLQIRVNKPEPYALLKAMKALNARSAISIGDSAEDIIMSRKVGEKYPTVFCGVYGTGIDSDAQFKMFMDRDVDAIIENVNLLPVLLRSTIK
;
A
#
# COMPACT_ATOMS: atom_id res chain seq x y z
N MET A 1 15.51 -5.68 -29.51
CA MET A 1 16.46 -5.82 -28.39
C MET A 1 15.72 -5.45 -27.10
N SER A 2 15.92 -6.20 -26.01
CA SER A 2 15.30 -5.85 -24.71
C SER A 2 15.85 -4.49 -24.26
N LYS A 3 14.98 -3.56 -23.84
CA LYS A 3 15.38 -2.30 -23.21
C LYS A 3 16.12 -2.50 -21.90
N TYR A 4 15.99 -3.68 -21.30
CA TYR A 4 16.52 -4.02 -20.00
C TYR A 4 17.75 -4.90 -20.11
N ARG A 5 18.79 -4.48 -19.43
CA ARG A 5 20.01 -5.25 -19.22
C ARG A 5 19.94 -5.94 -17.86
N LYS A 6 20.15 -7.26 -17.83
CA LYS A 6 20.35 -8.01 -16.59
C LYS A 6 21.74 -7.69 -16.05
N ILE A 7 21.83 -7.13 -14.85
CA ILE A 7 23.10 -6.78 -14.17
C ILE A 7 23.59 -7.97 -13.32
N ALA A 8 22.67 -8.61 -12.62
CA ALA A 8 22.87 -9.82 -11.86
C ALA A 8 21.55 -10.61 -11.83
N ASP A 9 21.53 -11.76 -11.16
CA ASP A 9 20.27 -12.47 -10.96
C ASP A 9 19.29 -11.56 -10.21
N ASN A 10 18.05 -11.51 -10.72
CA ASN A 10 16.96 -10.73 -10.16
C ASN A 10 17.20 -9.19 -10.12
N ILE A 11 18.14 -8.69 -10.93
CA ILE A 11 18.40 -7.25 -11.12
C ILE A 11 18.37 -6.92 -12.60
N SER A 12 17.41 -6.09 -13.01
CA SER A 12 17.26 -5.56 -14.36
C SER A 12 17.31 -4.05 -14.36
N VAL A 13 18.03 -3.45 -15.30
CA VAL A 13 18.15 -1.99 -15.44
C VAL A 13 17.80 -1.58 -16.87
N ASN A 14 17.01 -0.54 -17.00
CA ASN A 14 16.74 0.09 -18.28
C ASN A 14 18.00 0.78 -18.78
N GLU A 15 18.53 0.36 -19.92
CA GLU A 15 19.80 0.89 -20.47
C GLU A 15 19.76 2.40 -20.72
N TYR A 16 18.60 2.94 -21.07
CA TYR A 16 18.42 4.38 -21.28
C TYR A 16 18.47 5.20 -19.99
N SER A 17 18.34 4.54 -18.84
CA SER A 17 18.34 5.19 -17.52
C SER A 17 19.70 5.14 -16.81
N LEU A 18 20.69 4.41 -17.33
CA LEU A 18 21.98 4.22 -16.66
C LEU A 18 22.66 5.54 -16.26
N SER A 19 22.59 6.57 -17.09
CA SER A 19 23.18 7.88 -16.78
C SER A 19 22.54 8.58 -15.58
N LYS A 20 21.26 8.31 -15.29
CA LYS A 20 20.54 8.91 -14.17
C LYS A 20 21.05 8.44 -12.79
N PHE A 21 21.68 7.27 -12.71
CA PHE A 21 22.16 6.70 -11.45
C PHE A 21 23.42 7.41 -10.91
N LYS A 22 24.16 8.15 -11.74
CA LYS A 22 25.48 8.70 -11.38
C LYS A 22 25.46 9.76 -10.30
N ASN A 23 24.38 10.51 -10.14
CA ASN A 23 24.32 11.69 -9.28
C ASN A 23 23.16 11.63 -8.27
N LEU A 24 22.85 10.44 -7.76
CA LEU A 24 21.80 10.28 -6.77
C LEU A 24 22.27 10.78 -5.40
N GLU A 25 21.50 11.69 -4.81
CA GLU A 25 21.85 12.32 -3.52
C GLU A 25 21.14 11.66 -2.33
N CYS A 26 19.95 11.07 -2.54
CA CYS A 26 19.18 10.43 -1.49
C CYS A 26 18.44 9.20 -1.99
N ALA A 27 18.04 8.35 -1.04
CA ALA A 27 17.16 7.20 -1.28
C ALA A 27 15.87 7.35 -0.47
N ILE A 28 14.73 7.20 -1.14
CA ILE A 28 13.42 7.32 -0.52
C ILE A 28 12.64 6.04 -0.79
N PHE A 29 12.21 5.40 0.28
CA PHE A 29 11.62 4.07 0.28
C PHE A 29 10.13 4.14 0.57
N ASP A 30 9.35 3.42 -0.21
CA ASP A 30 8.07 2.94 0.28
C ASP A 30 8.28 1.90 1.38
N CYS A 31 7.25 1.61 2.18
CA CYS A 31 7.34 0.65 3.26
C CYS A 31 6.71 -0.69 2.88
N ASP A 32 5.42 -0.69 2.59
CA ASP A 32 4.62 -1.88 2.37
C ASP A 32 4.95 -2.50 1.01
N GLY A 33 5.27 -3.80 0.99
CA GLY A 33 5.74 -4.44 -0.23
C GLY A 33 7.19 -4.12 -0.60
N THR A 34 7.86 -3.20 0.12
CA THR A 34 9.24 -2.78 -0.15
C THR A 34 10.18 -3.08 1.01
N LEU A 35 9.97 -2.46 2.16
CA LEU A 35 10.75 -2.71 3.38
C LEU A 35 10.15 -3.82 4.24
N VAL A 36 8.84 -4.00 4.13
CA VAL A 36 8.04 -4.97 4.89
C VAL A 36 7.15 -5.74 3.94
N ASN A 37 7.14 -7.07 4.05
CA ASN A 37 6.15 -7.91 3.40
C ASN A 37 4.87 -7.94 4.26
N VAL A 38 3.80 -7.43 3.70
CA VAL A 38 2.51 -7.21 4.38
C VAL A 38 1.40 -8.17 3.94
N ASN A 39 1.71 -9.12 3.08
CA ASN A 39 0.69 -10.03 2.52
C ASN A 39 -0.04 -10.84 3.60
N ARG A 40 0.67 -11.21 4.66
CA ARG A 40 0.10 -11.99 5.77
C ARG A 40 -0.67 -11.12 6.77
N SER A 41 -0.39 -9.84 6.83
CA SER A 41 -1.07 -8.91 7.75
C SER A 41 -2.35 -8.35 7.13
N TYR A 42 -2.24 -7.61 6.04
CA TYR A 42 -3.41 -6.96 5.43
C TYR A 42 -4.42 -7.93 4.86
N ASN A 43 -3.98 -8.94 4.08
CA ASN A 43 -4.93 -9.89 3.50
C ASN A 43 -5.71 -10.66 4.57
N ALA A 44 -5.04 -11.07 5.65
CA ALA A 44 -5.72 -11.74 6.77
C ALA A 44 -6.68 -10.78 7.48
N CYS A 45 -6.30 -9.50 7.65
CA CYS A 45 -7.16 -8.48 8.22
C CYS A 45 -8.41 -8.22 7.37
N ILE A 46 -8.27 -8.09 6.04
CA ILE A 46 -9.40 -7.96 5.12
C ILE A 46 -10.35 -9.15 5.28
N LYS A 47 -9.84 -10.38 5.18
CA LYS A 47 -10.64 -11.61 5.33
C LYS A 47 -11.40 -11.65 6.66
N LYS A 48 -10.71 -11.33 7.75
CA LYS A 48 -11.30 -11.29 9.10
C LYS A 48 -12.37 -10.20 9.23
N THR A 49 -12.08 -9.00 8.76
CA THR A 49 -13.00 -7.86 8.81
C THR A 49 -14.27 -8.13 8.03
N VAL A 50 -14.14 -8.62 6.78
CA VAL A 50 -15.29 -8.94 5.92
C VAL A 50 -16.16 -10.03 6.56
N GLY A 51 -15.54 -11.14 7.00
CA GLY A 51 -16.25 -12.23 7.66
C GLY A 51 -17.00 -11.77 8.89
N PHE A 52 -16.34 -11.02 9.78
CA PHE A 52 -16.93 -10.47 11.00
C PHE A 52 -18.11 -9.53 10.72
N MET A 53 -17.94 -8.62 9.76
CA MET A 53 -18.99 -7.67 9.42
C MET A 53 -20.21 -8.36 8.79
N LEU A 54 -20.01 -9.30 7.88
CA LEU A 54 -21.12 -10.05 7.26
C LEU A 54 -21.81 -10.97 8.28
N GLU A 55 -21.08 -11.67 9.15
CA GLU A 55 -21.69 -12.44 10.23
C GLU A 55 -22.60 -11.56 11.10
N ARG A 56 -22.19 -10.31 11.36
CA ARG A 56 -22.97 -9.34 12.15
C ARG A 56 -24.17 -8.78 11.39
N LEU A 57 -24.05 -8.53 10.08
CA LEU A 57 -25.09 -7.90 9.26
C LEU A 57 -26.18 -8.86 8.79
N ILE A 58 -25.80 -10.10 8.45
CA ILE A 58 -26.70 -11.07 7.81
C ILE A 58 -26.64 -12.48 8.43
N GLY A 59 -25.80 -12.68 9.44
CA GLY A 59 -25.62 -13.95 10.13
C GLY A 59 -24.77 -14.97 9.37
N GLY A 60 -24.31 -16.00 10.09
CA GLY A 60 -23.57 -17.12 9.50
C GLY A 60 -22.05 -16.94 9.51
N LYS A 61 -21.32 -18.02 9.83
CA LYS A 61 -19.84 -18.03 9.88
C LYS A 61 -19.15 -18.31 8.57
N GLN A 62 -19.89 -18.75 7.54
CA GLN A 62 -19.35 -19.05 6.21
C GLN A 62 -18.69 -17.85 5.52
N TRP A 63 -18.99 -16.63 5.95
CA TRP A 63 -18.49 -15.40 5.34
C TRP A 63 -17.01 -15.16 5.53
N TYR A 64 -16.36 -15.85 6.47
CA TYR A 64 -14.91 -15.80 6.62
C TYR A 64 -14.16 -16.41 5.43
N ASP A 65 -14.84 -17.23 4.62
CA ASP A 65 -14.31 -17.83 3.41
C ASP A 65 -14.66 -17.05 2.13
N LEU A 66 -15.39 -15.93 2.23
CA LEU A 66 -15.80 -15.13 1.08
C LEU A 66 -14.60 -14.57 0.31
N VAL A 67 -13.64 -14.01 1.01
CA VAL A 67 -12.52 -13.27 0.42
C VAL A 67 -11.37 -14.20 0.09
N SER A 68 -11.10 -14.37 -1.21
CA SER A 68 -9.91 -15.06 -1.72
C SER A 68 -8.76 -14.08 -2.01
N ASP A 69 -7.52 -14.58 -2.07
CA ASP A 69 -6.37 -13.76 -2.48
C ASP A 69 -6.52 -13.27 -3.94
N GLU A 70 -7.15 -14.07 -4.80
CA GLU A 70 -7.50 -13.67 -6.16
C GLU A 70 -8.42 -12.43 -6.19
N LEU A 71 -9.43 -12.38 -5.31
CA LEU A 71 -10.35 -11.24 -5.23
C LEU A 71 -9.60 -9.97 -4.80
N ILE A 72 -8.75 -10.08 -3.78
CA ILE A 72 -7.93 -8.95 -3.31
C ILE A 72 -7.00 -8.47 -4.43
N LEU A 73 -6.28 -9.39 -5.08
CA LEU A 73 -5.36 -9.07 -6.16
C LEU A 73 -6.09 -8.37 -7.31
N LYS A 74 -7.25 -8.88 -7.72
CA LYS A 74 -8.04 -8.32 -8.82
C LYS A 74 -8.50 -6.89 -8.53
N LEU A 75 -8.91 -6.59 -7.28
CA LEU A 75 -9.26 -5.24 -6.85
C LEU A 75 -8.04 -4.32 -6.86
N ARG A 76 -6.90 -4.73 -6.28
CA ARG A 76 -5.66 -3.94 -6.28
C ARG A 76 -5.14 -3.65 -7.69
N MET A 77 -5.21 -4.63 -8.59
CA MET A 77 -4.80 -4.45 -10.00
C MET A 77 -5.65 -3.44 -10.76
N SER A 78 -6.87 -3.13 -10.30
CA SER A 78 -7.71 -2.08 -10.91
C SER A 78 -7.14 -0.67 -10.74
N GLY A 79 -6.18 -0.48 -9.82
CA GLY A 79 -5.49 0.79 -9.55
C GLY A 79 -6.27 1.76 -8.66
N GLY A 80 -7.40 1.33 -8.08
CA GLY A 80 -8.22 2.18 -7.21
C GLY A 80 -8.43 1.62 -5.79
N PHE A 81 -7.72 0.55 -5.41
CA PHE A 81 -7.92 -0.17 -4.14
C PHE A 81 -6.61 -0.35 -3.36
N ASN A 82 -5.92 0.76 -3.13
CA ASN A 82 -4.74 0.77 -2.25
C ASN A 82 -5.11 0.94 -0.77
N ASN A 83 -6.35 1.30 -0.50
CA ASN A 83 -6.90 1.30 0.85
C ASN A 83 -7.60 -0.04 1.11
N ASP A 84 -7.11 -0.80 2.08
CA ASP A 84 -7.62 -2.14 2.39
C ASP A 84 -9.01 -2.11 3.06
N THR A 85 -9.40 -0.96 3.66
CA THR A 85 -10.78 -0.76 4.12
C THR A 85 -11.73 -0.59 2.94
N ASP A 86 -11.32 0.08 1.84
CA ASP A 86 -12.07 0.14 0.58
C ASP A 86 -12.25 -1.25 -0.03
N THR A 87 -11.20 -2.08 0.01
CA THR A 87 -11.25 -3.49 -0.41
C THR A 87 -12.27 -4.26 0.43
N SER A 88 -12.20 -4.11 1.76
CA SER A 88 -13.15 -4.76 2.69
C SER A 88 -14.59 -4.31 2.45
N TYR A 89 -14.81 -2.99 2.27
CA TYR A 89 -16.12 -2.44 1.92
C TYR A 89 -16.67 -3.05 0.64
N THR A 90 -15.86 -3.12 -0.40
CA THR A 90 -16.27 -3.66 -1.70
C THR A 90 -16.64 -5.14 -1.63
N CYS A 91 -15.91 -5.94 -0.86
CA CYS A 91 -16.24 -7.34 -0.62
C CYS A 91 -17.58 -7.49 0.12
N ILE A 92 -17.80 -6.69 1.17
CA ILE A 92 -19.07 -6.69 1.93
C ILE A 92 -20.23 -6.25 1.04
N LEU A 93 -20.08 -5.14 0.33
CA LEU A 93 -21.09 -4.62 -0.59
C LEU A 93 -21.46 -5.64 -1.66
N SER A 94 -20.44 -6.32 -2.24
CA SER A 94 -20.67 -7.35 -3.26
C SER A 94 -21.45 -8.55 -2.71
N ALA A 95 -21.14 -8.99 -1.49
CA ALA A 95 -21.89 -10.06 -0.83
C ALA A 95 -23.35 -9.66 -0.57
N LEU A 96 -23.60 -8.46 -0.08
CA LEU A 96 -24.96 -7.94 0.14
C LEU A 96 -25.73 -7.80 -1.18
N ALA A 97 -25.08 -7.32 -2.23
CA ALA A 97 -25.69 -7.16 -3.56
C ALA A 97 -25.96 -8.49 -4.27
N SER A 98 -25.22 -9.55 -3.97
CA SER A 98 -25.49 -10.89 -4.52
C SER A 98 -26.84 -11.46 -4.09
N GLY A 99 -27.35 -11.02 -2.93
CA GLY A 99 -28.57 -11.55 -2.30
C GLY A 99 -28.49 -13.03 -1.90
N SER A 100 -27.34 -13.69 -2.10
CA SER A 100 -27.14 -15.11 -1.82
C SER A 100 -26.69 -15.33 -0.38
N LYS A 101 -27.14 -16.46 0.21
CA LYS A 101 -26.61 -16.98 1.47
C LYS A 101 -25.50 -18.02 1.25
N ASP A 102 -25.30 -18.43 0.00
CA ASP A 102 -24.23 -19.32 -0.40
C ASP A 102 -22.94 -18.52 -0.64
N VAL A 103 -21.87 -18.91 0.05
CA VAL A 103 -20.60 -18.15 0.03
C VAL A 103 -19.91 -18.23 -1.34
N ASP A 104 -20.02 -19.37 -2.04
CA ASP A 104 -19.37 -19.53 -3.35
C ASP A 104 -20.07 -18.70 -4.43
N THR A 105 -21.41 -18.66 -4.39
CA THR A 105 -22.21 -17.77 -5.26
C THR A 105 -21.85 -16.30 -4.98
N ALA A 106 -21.77 -15.90 -3.72
CA ALA A 106 -21.41 -14.53 -3.35
C ALA A 106 -19.96 -14.19 -3.75
N ARG A 107 -19.02 -15.14 -3.61
CA ARG A 107 -17.63 -14.98 -4.04
C ARG A 107 -17.53 -14.80 -5.56
N ASN A 108 -18.21 -15.64 -6.34
CA ASN A 108 -18.23 -15.53 -7.79
C ASN A 108 -18.82 -14.18 -8.25
N PHE A 109 -19.86 -13.72 -7.56
CA PHE A 109 -20.42 -12.40 -7.82
C PHE A 109 -19.41 -11.29 -7.47
N ALA A 110 -18.72 -11.36 -6.33
CA ALA A 110 -17.69 -10.40 -5.95
C ALA A 110 -16.51 -10.37 -6.93
N LEU A 111 -16.07 -11.54 -7.43
CA LEU A 111 -15.06 -11.65 -8.49
C LEU A 111 -15.51 -10.99 -9.78
N HIS A 112 -16.80 -11.15 -10.15
CA HIS A 112 -17.37 -10.44 -11.30
C HIS A 112 -17.40 -8.93 -11.08
N VAL A 113 -17.85 -8.46 -9.92
CA VAL A 113 -17.85 -7.03 -9.56
C VAL A 113 -16.43 -6.46 -9.63
N ALA A 114 -15.41 -7.18 -9.14
CA ALA A 114 -14.02 -6.77 -9.21
C ALA A 114 -13.52 -6.55 -10.65
N THR A 115 -14.10 -7.22 -11.67
CA THR A 115 -13.78 -6.93 -13.08
C THR A 115 -14.29 -5.58 -13.58
N LYS A 116 -15.17 -4.92 -12.84
CA LYS A 116 -15.75 -3.60 -13.16
C LYS A 116 -15.09 -2.48 -12.38
N ALA A 117 -14.23 -2.85 -11.41
CA ALA A 117 -13.43 -1.89 -10.65
C ALA A 117 -12.38 -1.20 -11.54
N ASN A 118 -12.11 0.06 -11.27
CA ASN A 118 -11.10 0.86 -11.96
C ASN A 118 -10.45 1.86 -10.99
N TYR A 119 -9.62 2.75 -11.53
CA TYR A 119 -8.88 3.75 -10.74
C TYR A 119 -9.75 4.68 -9.86
N GLN A 120 -11.07 4.69 -10.04
CA GLN A 120 -11.99 5.45 -9.18
C GLN A 120 -12.34 4.71 -7.87
N GLY A 121 -11.78 3.52 -7.63
CA GLY A 121 -11.95 2.76 -6.40
C GLY A 121 -13.41 2.37 -6.14
N ILE A 122 -13.85 2.53 -4.89
CA ILE A 122 -15.22 2.16 -4.46
C ILE A 122 -16.32 2.82 -5.30
N ARG A 123 -16.08 4.03 -5.79
CA ARG A 123 -17.05 4.75 -6.61
C ARG A 123 -17.41 3.98 -7.88
N SER A 124 -16.41 3.39 -8.55
CA SER A 124 -16.63 2.60 -9.77
C SER A 124 -17.51 1.38 -9.51
N VAL A 125 -17.34 0.73 -8.37
CA VAL A 125 -18.12 -0.42 -7.94
C VAL A 125 -19.56 -0.02 -7.59
N GLU A 126 -19.73 1.04 -6.82
CA GLU A 126 -21.03 1.58 -6.44
C GLU A 126 -21.86 2.00 -7.66
N GLU A 127 -21.23 2.70 -8.62
CA GLU A 127 -21.88 3.09 -9.87
C GLU A 127 -22.31 1.88 -10.69
N TYR A 128 -21.42 0.88 -10.81
CA TYR A 128 -21.76 -0.36 -11.51
C TYR A 128 -22.95 -1.08 -10.87
N LEU A 129 -22.89 -1.30 -9.55
CA LEU A 129 -23.96 -2.01 -8.83
C LEU A 129 -25.28 -1.25 -8.88
N THR A 130 -25.25 0.08 -8.75
CA THR A 130 -26.45 0.91 -8.87
C THR A 130 -27.09 0.79 -10.27
N LYS A 131 -26.28 0.86 -11.34
CA LYS A 131 -26.75 0.69 -12.72
C LYS A 131 -27.26 -0.72 -13.00
N SER A 132 -26.77 -1.71 -12.27
CA SER A 132 -27.19 -3.13 -12.38
C SER A 132 -28.42 -3.48 -11.50
N GLY A 133 -29.09 -2.50 -10.92
CA GLY A 133 -30.30 -2.71 -10.10
C GLY A 133 -30.04 -2.98 -8.62
N ASN A 134 -28.78 -2.91 -8.14
CA ASN A 134 -28.40 -3.16 -6.75
C ASN A 134 -28.24 -1.88 -5.93
N GLY A 135 -28.91 -0.78 -6.30
CA GLY A 135 -28.80 0.52 -5.61
C GLY A 135 -29.21 0.47 -4.14
N ASP A 136 -30.16 -0.39 -3.76
CA ASP A 136 -30.58 -0.55 -2.37
C ASP A 136 -29.51 -1.24 -1.53
N ALA A 137 -28.76 -2.20 -2.09
CA ALA A 137 -27.61 -2.80 -1.43
C ALA A 137 -26.50 -1.78 -1.18
N VAL A 138 -26.25 -0.88 -2.15
CA VAL A 138 -25.29 0.24 -1.99
C VAL A 138 -25.70 1.15 -0.84
N LYS A 139 -26.96 1.60 -0.82
CA LYS A 139 -27.48 2.46 0.27
C LYS A 139 -27.39 1.77 1.63
N LYS A 140 -27.80 0.49 1.69
CA LYS A 140 -27.75 -0.31 2.90
C LYS A 140 -26.33 -0.45 3.41
N ALA A 141 -25.38 -0.84 2.56
CA ALA A 141 -23.97 -0.95 2.96
C ALA A 141 -23.40 0.36 3.49
N LYS A 142 -23.65 1.49 2.81
CA LYS A 142 -23.21 2.82 3.30
C LYS A 142 -23.76 3.14 4.67
N ASN A 143 -25.04 2.93 4.89
CA ASN A 143 -25.69 3.27 6.16
C ASN A 143 -25.25 2.34 7.28
N ASP A 144 -25.24 1.01 7.07
CA ASP A 144 -24.94 0.02 8.09
C ASP A 144 -23.46 0.06 8.49
N LEU A 145 -22.56 0.40 7.54
CA LEU A 145 -21.12 0.48 7.78
C LEU A 145 -20.66 1.89 8.16
N ASN A 146 -21.51 2.90 7.93
CA ASN A 146 -21.17 4.31 7.98
C ASN A 146 -19.86 4.60 7.24
N TYR A 147 -19.77 4.10 5.99
CA TYR A 147 -18.57 4.15 5.18
C TYR A 147 -18.82 4.83 3.82
N PRO A 148 -17.88 5.64 3.32
CA PRO A 148 -16.60 6.01 3.94
C PRO A 148 -16.74 6.87 5.20
N GLY A 149 -15.83 6.68 6.15
CA GLY A 149 -15.84 7.41 7.41
C GLY A 149 -14.63 7.10 8.28
N LEU A 150 -14.33 7.99 9.22
CA LEU A 150 -13.18 7.86 10.12
C LEU A 150 -13.39 6.78 11.18
N VAL A 151 -12.28 6.25 11.71
CA VAL A 151 -12.27 5.39 12.90
C VAL A 151 -13.01 6.09 14.04
N GLY A 152 -13.84 5.33 14.75
CA GLY A 152 -14.76 5.86 15.77
C GLY A 152 -16.14 6.26 15.24
N SER A 153 -16.23 6.75 13.99
CA SER A 153 -17.49 7.07 13.33
C SER A 153 -17.95 5.92 12.44
N SER A 154 -17.11 5.47 11.52
CA SER A 154 -17.38 4.29 10.70
C SER A 154 -17.14 3.01 11.49
N ILE A 155 -18.15 2.13 11.52
CA ILE A 155 -17.97 0.82 12.15
C ILE A 155 -16.98 -0.03 11.37
N LEU A 156 -16.98 0.04 10.04
CA LEU A 156 -16.05 -0.71 9.19
C LEU A 156 -14.62 -0.28 9.43
N SER A 157 -14.31 1.02 9.37
CA SER A 157 -12.97 1.54 9.64
C SER A 157 -12.50 1.20 11.04
N THR A 158 -13.40 1.27 12.04
CA THR A 158 -13.07 0.94 13.42
C THR A 158 -12.75 -0.54 13.60
N VAL A 159 -13.56 -1.43 13.03
CA VAL A 159 -13.33 -2.88 13.10
C VAL A 159 -12.04 -3.26 12.37
N PHE A 160 -11.80 -2.69 11.19
CA PHE A 160 -10.59 -2.94 10.43
C PHE A 160 -9.34 -2.57 11.23
N ASP A 161 -9.30 -1.34 11.76
CA ASP A 161 -8.15 -0.86 12.53
C ASP A 161 -7.94 -1.61 13.84
N GLU A 162 -9.03 -1.98 14.55
CA GLU A 162 -8.90 -2.81 15.76
C GLU A 162 -8.31 -4.18 15.45
N PHE A 163 -8.70 -4.80 14.33
CA PHE A 163 -8.12 -6.08 13.91
C PHE A 163 -6.69 -5.92 13.41
N PHE A 164 -6.42 -4.87 12.64
CA PHE A 164 -5.09 -4.66 12.09
C PHE A 164 -4.07 -4.30 13.15
N TYR A 165 -4.37 -3.31 13.99
CA TYR A 165 -3.43 -2.80 15.00
C TYR A 165 -3.45 -3.60 16.31
N GLY A 166 -4.55 -4.30 16.62
CA GLY A 166 -4.73 -4.94 17.92
C GLY A 166 -4.94 -3.92 19.05
N LYS A 167 -5.21 -4.44 20.26
CA LYS A 167 -5.65 -3.62 21.39
C LYS A 167 -4.71 -2.46 21.71
N ASP A 168 -3.44 -2.77 21.94
CA ASP A 168 -2.50 -1.79 22.53
C ASP A 168 -2.10 -0.70 21.53
N LEU A 169 -1.85 -1.09 20.28
CA LEU A 169 -1.47 -0.13 19.23
C LEU A 169 -2.67 0.70 18.80
N PHE A 170 -3.86 0.09 18.68
CA PHE A 170 -5.10 0.82 18.40
C PHE A 170 -5.39 1.90 19.45
N LEU A 171 -5.30 1.53 20.76
CA LEU A 171 -5.46 2.48 21.86
C LEU A 171 -4.46 3.64 21.77
N LYS A 172 -3.20 3.32 21.45
CA LYS A 172 -2.14 4.33 21.31
C LYS A 172 -2.37 5.28 20.13
N MET A 173 -2.85 4.74 18.99
CA MET A 173 -3.08 5.51 17.78
C MET A 173 -4.33 6.39 17.84
N HIS A 174 -5.44 5.81 18.30
CA HIS A 174 -6.74 6.47 18.23
C HIS A 174 -7.22 7.03 19.57
N ARG A 175 -6.52 6.74 20.69
CA ARG A 175 -6.91 7.12 22.05
C ARG A 175 -8.32 6.66 22.42
N MET A 176 -8.75 5.55 21.84
CA MET A 176 -10.04 4.92 22.05
C MET A 176 -9.86 3.48 22.53
N GLN A 177 -10.72 3.05 23.45
CA GLN A 177 -10.75 1.64 23.87
C GLN A 177 -11.29 0.78 22.72
N PRO A 178 -10.61 -0.33 22.36
CA PRO A 178 -11.12 -1.25 21.37
C PRO A 178 -12.38 -1.96 21.87
N ARG A 179 -13.33 -2.20 20.97
CA ARG A 179 -14.62 -2.82 21.25
C ARG A 179 -14.75 -4.21 20.62
N PHE A 180 -14.01 -4.47 19.57
CA PHE A 180 -14.15 -5.66 18.72
C PHE A 180 -12.94 -6.59 18.77
N ASN A 181 -11.76 -6.09 19.13
CA ASN A 181 -10.55 -6.87 19.28
C ASN A 181 -9.77 -6.52 20.55
N ASN A 182 -9.72 -7.45 21.51
CA ASN A 182 -8.98 -7.31 22.77
C ASN A 182 -7.64 -8.09 22.77
N SER A 183 -7.15 -8.49 21.60
CA SER A 183 -5.94 -9.30 21.43
C SER A 183 -4.93 -8.60 20.50
N HIS A 184 -3.92 -9.36 20.08
CA HIS A 184 -2.93 -8.92 19.10
C HIS A 184 -3.55 -8.52 17.76
N GLY A 185 -2.86 -7.67 17.02
CA GLY A 185 -3.27 -7.24 15.70
C GLY A 185 -2.59 -8.03 14.59
N PHE A 186 -3.20 -7.99 13.39
CA PHE A 186 -2.60 -8.64 12.23
C PHE A 186 -1.28 -7.98 11.81
N ILE A 187 -0.99 -6.75 12.22
CA ILE A 187 0.31 -6.09 12.03
C ILE A 187 1.49 -6.89 12.60
N ASP A 188 1.24 -7.77 13.58
CA ASP A 188 2.26 -8.67 14.13
C ASP A 188 2.75 -9.71 13.11
N ASN A 189 2.02 -9.91 12.01
CA ASN A 189 2.41 -10.79 10.91
C ASN A 189 3.24 -10.07 9.83
N ASP A 190 3.58 -8.80 10.04
CA ASP A 190 4.49 -8.08 9.17
C ASP A 190 5.88 -8.72 9.20
N GLU A 191 6.44 -8.99 8.03
CA GLU A 191 7.78 -9.53 7.89
C GLU A 191 8.73 -8.45 7.36
N VAL A 192 9.70 -8.01 8.18
CA VAL A 192 10.73 -7.06 7.73
C VAL A 192 11.63 -7.73 6.70
N VAL A 193 11.64 -7.21 5.49
CA VAL A 193 12.42 -7.74 4.34
C VAL A 193 13.83 -7.17 4.31
N ILE A 194 13.98 -5.88 4.60
CA ILE A 194 15.29 -5.23 4.55
C ILE A 194 16.19 -5.71 5.68
N SER A 195 17.42 -6.12 5.34
CA SER A 195 18.40 -6.59 6.31
C SER A 195 19.19 -5.44 6.95
N ASP A 196 19.73 -5.69 8.15
CA ASP A 196 20.63 -4.75 8.86
C ASP A 196 21.84 -4.36 7.97
N ASP A 197 22.44 -5.32 7.26
CA ASP A 197 23.60 -5.09 6.40
C ASP A 197 23.23 -4.18 5.21
N THR A 198 22.07 -4.42 4.59
CA THR A 198 21.59 -3.59 3.48
C THR A 198 21.35 -2.16 3.92
N VAL A 199 20.65 -1.96 5.03
CA VAL A 199 20.40 -0.62 5.58
C VAL A 199 21.71 0.09 5.90
N HIS A 200 22.68 -0.61 6.49
CA HIS A 200 23.99 -0.05 6.83
C HIS A 200 24.76 0.39 5.57
N ASP A 201 24.81 -0.48 4.54
CA ASP A 201 25.49 -0.18 3.27
C ASP A 201 24.86 1.04 2.57
N LEU A 202 23.52 1.07 2.50
CA LEU A 202 22.80 2.19 1.90
C LEU A 202 22.97 3.49 2.69
N SER A 203 22.97 3.40 4.03
CA SER A 203 23.20 4.56 4.90
C SER A 203 24.58 5.18 4.69
N LYS A 204 25.62 4.37 4.43
CA LYS A 204 26.94 4.86 4.05
C LYS A 204 26.92 5.51 2.67
N LEU A 205 26.31 4.84 1.69
CA LEU A 205 26.26 5.29 0.30
C LEU A 205 25.57 6.66 0.17
N PHE A 206 24.44 6.84 0.82
CA PHE A 206 23.66 8.07 0.80
C PHE A 206 23.98 9.03 1.94
N LYS A 207 25.05 8.78 2.73
CA LYS A 207 25.46 9.64 3.85
C LYS A 207 24.30 9.97 4.79
N LYS A 208 23.50 8.95 5.12
CA LYS A 208 22.27 9.01 5.93
C LYS A 208 21.12 9.83 5.31
N LYS A 209 21.19 10.21 4.03
CA LYS A 209 20.06 10.82 3.32
C LYS A 209 19.09 9.73 2.83
N MET A 210 18.48 9.05 3.77
CA MET A 210 17.47 8.01 3.55
C MET A 210 16.19 8.38 4.27
N ALA A 211 15.04 8.28 3.61
CA ALA A 211 13.73 8.56 4.18
C ALA A 211 12.70 7.53 3.74
N ILE A 212 11.57 7.48 4.44
CA ILE A 212 10.42 6.63 4.14
C ILE A 212 9.26 7.52 3.69
N VAL A 213 8.57 7.12 2.63
CA VAL A 213 7.31 7.70 2.19
C VAL A 213 6.27 6.58 2.14
N SER A 214 5.41 6.51 3.13
CA SER A 214 4.47 5.41 3.33
C SER A 214 3.03 5.88 3.53
N GLY A 215 2.07 5.07 3.10
CA GLY A 215 0.66 5.24 3.42
C GLY A 215 0.35 5.14 4.91
N ARG A 216 1.15 4.36 5.66
CA ARG A 216 0.97 4.16 7.10
C ARG A 216 1.28 5.40 7.94
N SER A 217 0.73 5.43 9.16
CA SER A 217 1.14 6.34 10.21
C SER A 217 2.56 6.05 10.72
N ARG A 218 3.19 7.07 11.31
CA ARG A 218 4.50 6.92 11.96
C ARG A 218 4.53 5.83 13.01
N LEU A 219 3.50 5.75 13.86
CA LEU A 219 3.41 4.75 14.92
C LEU A 219 3.38 3.31 14.38
N ALA A 220 2.67 3.09 13.26
CA ALA A 220 2.64 1.78 12.62
C ALA A 220 4.02 1.39 12.06
N ILE A 221 4.71 2.33 11.41
CA ILE A 221 6.07 2.12 10.90
C ILE A 221 7.07 1.86 12.02
N GLU A 222 7.00 2.63 13.13
CA GLU A 222 7.84 2.40 14.32
C GLU A 222 7.61 1.02 14.91
N TYR A 223 6.36 0.55 14.89
CA TYR A 223 6.01 -0.78 15.38
C TYR A 223 6.60 -1.89 14.50
N SER A 224 6.46 -1.80 13.18
CA SER A 224 6.93 -2.84 12.25
C SER A 224 8.45 -2.85 12.09
N LEU A 225 9.09 -1.69 11.84
CA LEU A 225 10.53 -1.61 11.51
C LEU A 225 11.45 -1.54 12.73
N LYS A 226 10.96 -1.11 13.91
CA LYS A 226 11.70 -1.12 15.18
C LYS A 226 13.12 -0.50 15.05
N LYS A 227 14.15 -1.30 15.36
CA LYS A 227 15.55 -0.87 15.33
C LYS A 227 16.06 -0.42 13.95
N MET A 228 15.45 -0.91 12.87
CA MET A 228 15.85 -0.56 11.49
C MET A 228 15.73 0.94 11.22
N LEU A 229 14.76 1.60 11.86
CA LEU A 229 14.49 3.03 11.66
C LEU A 229 15.65 3.95 12.04
N ARG A 230 16.61 3.50 12.83
CA ARG A 230 17.79 4.30 13.25
C ARG A 230 18.65 4.79 12.09
N ASN A 231 18.52 4.13 10.94
CA ASN A 231 19.28 4.44 9.73
C ASN A 231 18.53 5.38 8.78
N PHE A 232 17.24 5.64 9.05
CA PHE A 232 16.43 6.56 8.27
C PHE A 232 16.30 7.91 8.96
N ASN A 233 16.22 8.97 8.18
CA ASN A 233 15.91 10.29 8.69
C ASN A 233 14.39 10.39 8.88
N LEU A 234 13.92 10.21 10.11
CA LEU A 234 12.48 10.23 10.42
C LEU A 234 11.86 11.62 10.29
N ASP A 235 12.65 12.69 10.42
CA ASP A 235 12.15 14.07 10.25
C ASP A 235 11.97 14.41 8.77
N ALA A 236 12.63 13.66 7.88
CA ALA A 236 12.43 13.75 6.44
C ALA A 236 11.47 12.69 5.90
N SER A 237 11.08 11.72 6.71
CA SER A 237 10.11 10.69 6.33
C SER A 237 8.69 11.23 6.36
N ILE A 238 7.87 10.82 5.41
CA ILE A 238 6.49 11.28 5.27
C ILE A 238 5.55 10.10 5.47
N PHE A 239 4.73 10.20 6.48
CA PHE A 239 3.71 9.23 6.87
C PHE A 239 2.36 9.81 6.44
N ILE A 240 1.84 9.32 5.32
CA ILE A 240 0.70 9.95 4.62
C ILE A 240 -0.55 9.98 5.51
N GLU A 241 -0.80 8.93 6.29
CA GLU A 241 -1.93 8.92 7.23
C GLU A 241 -1.85 10.08 8.24
N ASP A 242 -0.65 10.41 8.72
CA ASP A 242 -0.46 11.52 9.66
C ASP A 242 -0.56 12.88 8.94
N GLU A 243 -0.03 12.98 7.71
CA GLU A 243 -0.19 14.18 6.87
C GLU A 243 -1.66 14.47 6.54
N GLU A 244 -2.46 13.43 6.25
CA GLU A 244 -3.90 13.60 6.00
C GLU A 244 -4.63 14.17 7.22
N LYS A 245 -4.31 13.67 8.42
CA LYS A 245 -4.87 14.19 9.67
C LYS A 245 -4.54 15.67 9.86
N GLU A 246 -3.29 16.07 9.55
CA GLU A 246 -2.87 17.46 9.61
C GLU A 246 -3.58 18.35 8.57
N VAL A 247 -3.72 17.87 7.34
CA VAL A 247 -4.42 18.57 6.25
C VAL A 247 -5.89 18.81 6.61
N ILE A 248 -6.56 17.78 7.14
CA ILE A 248 -7.95 17.87 7.58
C ILE A 248 -8.09 18.83 8.76
N ALA A 249 -7.24 18.69 9.78
CA ALA A 249 -7.28 19.54 10.98
C ALA A 249 -7.06 21.02 10.68
N ASN A 250 -6.23 21.32 9.67
CA ASN A 250 -5.90 22.69 9.26
C ASN A 250 -6.74 23.20 8.07
N HIS A 251 -7.75 22.46 7.62
CA HIS A 251 -8.61 22.78 6.48
C HIS A 251 -7.86 23.12 5.18
N LEU A 252 -6.71 22.45 4.95
CA LEU A 252 -5.91 22.67 3.78
C LEU A 252 -6.47 21.92 2.56
N GLN A 253 -6.41 22.54 1.37
CA GLN A 253 -6.82 21.91 0.12
C GLN A 253 -5.62 21.31 -0.63
N ILE A 254 -4.93 20.39 0.02
CA ILE A 254 -3.74 19.73 -0.53
C ILE A 254 -4.01 18.24 -0.61
N ARG A 255 -3.69 17.62 -1.74
CA ARG A 255 -3.70 16.16 -1.89
C ARG A 255 -2.33 15.63 -1.51
N VAL A 256 -2.27 14.83 -0.44
CA VAL A 256 -1.02 14.28 0.09
C VAL A 256 -0.77 12.84 -0.35
N ASN A 257 -1.82 12.13 -0.77
CA ASN A 257 -1.79 10.72 -1.13
C ASN A 257 -1.03 10.44 -2.42
N LYS A 258 -0.37 9.30 -2.47
CA LYS A 258 0.12 8.75 -3.74
C LYS A 258 -1.07 8.60 -4.71
N PRO A 259 -0.90 8.87 -5.97
CA PRO A 259 0.34 9.16 -6.70
C PRO A 259 0.70 10.65 -6.82
N GLU A 260 0.21 11.52 -5.92
CA GLU A 260 0.60 12.93 -5.95
C GLU A 260 2.07 13.11 -5.50
N PRO A 261 2.81 14.07 -6.10
CA PRO A 261 4.25 14.22 -5.86
C PRO A 261 4.60 14.81 -4.50
N TYR A 262 3.60 15.24 -3.71
CA TYR A 262 3.74 15.97 -2.46
C TYR A 262 4.70 15.29 -1.49
N ALA A 263 4.45 14.01 -1.17
CA ALA A 263 5.22 13.30 -0.15
C ALA A 263 6.69 13.13 -0.55
N LEU A 264 6.96 12.74 -1.80
CA LEU A 264 8.31 12.56 -2.31
C LEU A 264 9.07 13.90 -2.37
N LEU A 265 8.43 14.98 -2.84
CA LEU A 265 9.03 16.33 -2.86
C LEU A 265 9.33 16.85 -1.46
N LYS A 266 8.41 16.63 -0.50
CA LYS A 266 8.60 17.05 0.91
C LYS A 266 9.78 16.32 1.53
N ALA A 267 9.91 15.01 1.31
CA ALA A 267 11.03 14.20 1.78
C ALA A 267 12.36 14.64 1.16
N MET A 268 12.43 14.85 -0.15
CA MET A 268 13.64 15.34 -0.84
C MET A 268 14.07 16.70 -0.29
N LYS A 269 13.13 17.62 -0.10
CA LYS A 269 13.39 18.94 0.48
C LYS A 269 13.96 18.85 1.89
N ALA A 270 13.38 18.01 2.75
CA ALA A 270 13.85 17.81 4.12
C ALA A 270 15.23 17.17 4.17
N LEU A 271 15.57 16.30 3.19
CA LEU A 271 16.92 15.74 3.04
C LEU A 271 17.92 16.71 2.41
N ASN A 272 17.48 17.90 2.00
CA ASN A 272 18.30 18.83 1.21
C ASN A 272 18.94 18.11 0.00
N ALA A 273 18.09 17.44 -0.81
CA ALA A 273 18.50 16.66 -1.97
C ALA A 273 17.83 17.18 -3.23
N ARG A 274 18.59 17.22 -4.33
CA ARG A 274 18.13 17.66 -5.67
C ARG A 274 17.92 16.49 -6.62
N SER A 275 18.34 15.29 -6.25
CA SER A 275 18.13 14.06 -7.01
C SER A 275 17.84 12.90 -6.05
N ALA A 276 17.02 11.95 -6.49
CA ALA A 276 16.60 10.84 -5.64
C ALA A 276 16.50 9.52 -6.41
N ILE A 277 16.76 8.42 -5.72
CA ILE A 277 16.17 7.15 -6.10
C ILE A 277 14.95 6.88 -5.21
N SER A 278 13.80 6.65 -5.85
CA SER A 278 12.56 6.23 -5.21
C SER A 278 12.41 4.72 -5.38
N ILE A 279 12.18 4.01 -4.29
CA ILE A 279 12.06 2.56 -4.26
C ILE A 279 10.65 2.21 -3.80
N GLY A 280 9.94 1.40 -4.57
CA GLY A 280 8.54 1.04 -4.27
C GLY A 280 8.08 -0.18 -5.06
N ASP A 281 6.91 -0.70 -4.72
CA ASP A 281 6.34 -1.90 -5.30
C ASP A 281 5.07 -1.64 -6.13
N SER A 282 4.54 -0.41 -6.12
CA SER A 282 3.23 -0.07 -6.67
C SER A 282 3.27 0.80 -7.93
N ALA A 283 2.17 0.79 -8.67
CA ALA A 283 1.95 1.69 -9.80
C ALA A 283 1.90 3.18 -9.37
N GLU A 284 1.43 3.45 -8.16
CA GLU A 284 1.35 4.80 -7.61
C GLU A 284 2.73 5.37 -7.32
N ASP A 285 3.66 4.54 -6.84
CA ASP A 285 5.06 4.95 -6.62
C ASP A 285 5.73 5.33 -7.93
N ILE A 286 5.48 4.58 -9.01
CA ILE A 286 5.98 4.91 -10.35
C ILE A 286 5.47 6.29 -10.78
N ILE A 287 4.15 6.53 -10.67
CA ILE A 287 3.53 7.77 -11.10
C ILE A 287 4.04 8.94 -10.24
N MET A 288 4.12 8.76 -8.92
CA MET A 288 4.66 9.76 -7.99
C MET A 288 6.10 10.13 -8.37
N SER A 289 6.96 9.13 -8.57
CA SER A 289 8.35 9.33 -8.97
C SER A 289 8.48 10.07 -10.31
N ARG A 290 7.65 9.74 -11.29
CA ARG A 290 7.64 10.41 -12.61
C ARG A 290 7.21 11.86 -12.52
N LYS A 291 6.16 12.18 -11.77
CA LYS A 291 5.72 13.56 -11.54
C LYS A 291 6.84 14.41 -10.91
N VAL A 292 7.60 13.82 -9.97
CA VAL A 292 8.78 14.48 -9.39
C VAL A 292 9.88 14.61 -10.42
N GLY A 293 10.08 13.59 -11.26
CA GLY A 293 11.06 13.54 -12.34
C GLY A 293 10.94 14.65 -13.38
N GLU A 294 9.77 15.29 -13.50
CA GLU A 294 9.55 16.47 -14.35
C GLU A 294 10.37 17.70 -13.90
N LYS A 295 10.74 17.77 -12.61
CA LYS A 295 11.43 18.91 -12.02
C LYS A 295 12.80 18.57 -11.43
N TYR A 296 12.95 17.35 -10.91
CA TYR A 296 14.15 16.89 -10.23
C TYR A 296 14.60 15.55 -10.81
N PRO A 297 15.91 15.34 -11.08
CA PRO A 297 16.41 14.04 -11.50
C PRO A 297 16.00 12.95 -10.52
N THR A 298 15.13 12.05 -10.97
CA THR A 298 14.59 10.98 -10.15
C THR A 298 14.70 9.65 -10.90
N VAL A 299 15.12 8.62 -10.19
CA VAL A 299 15.17 7.23 -10.64
C VAL A 299 14.13 6.45 -9.87
N PHE A 300 13.35 5.61 -10.54
CA PHE A 300 12.46 4.67 -9.88
C PHE A 300 13.00 3.25 -9.96
N CYS A 301 13.09 2.59 -8.79
CA CYS A 301 13.44 1.18 -8.66
C CYS A 301 12.24 0.38 -8.15
N GLY A 302 11.70 -0.50 -9.00
CA GLY A 302 10.60 -1.38 -8.65
C GLY A 302 11.06 -2.62 -7.88
N VAL A 303 10.35 -2.98 -6.80
CA VAL A 303 10.54 -4.20 -6.00
C VAL A 303 9.39 -5.15 -6.27
N TYR A 304 9.67 -6.40 -6.73
CA TYR A 304 8.59 -7.30 -7.17
C TYR A 304 8.42 -8.59 -6.36
N GLY A 305 9.41 -8.99 -5.55
CA GLY A 305 9.39 -10.29 -4.88
C GLY A 305 8.49 -10.37 -3.63
N THR A 306 7.94 -9.26 -3.19
CA THR A 306 7.02 -9.17 -2.03
C THR A 306 5.54 -9.22 -2.43
N GLY A 307 5.23 -9.14 -3.73
CA GLY A 307 3.86 -9.20 -4.23
C GLY A 307 3.25 -10.62 -4.13
N ILE A 308 1.92 -10.68 -4.20
CA ILE A 308 1.17 -11.96 -4.27
C ILE A 308 1.51 -12.71 -5.57
N ASP A 309 1.70 -11.98 -6.66
CA ASP A 309 2.07 -12.48 -7.98
C ASP A 309 3.31 -11.70 -8.47
N SER A 310 4.48 -12.25 -8.17
CA SER A 310 5.77 -11.63 -8.50
C SER A 310 5.98 -11.50 -10.01
N ASP A 311 5.47 -12.43 -10.82
CA ASP A 311 5.61 -12.38 -12.27
C ASP A 311 4.74 -11.28 -12.88
N ALA A 312 3.49 -11.13 -12.41
CA ALA A 312 2.62 -10.05 -12.82
C ALA A 312 3.19 -8.68 -12.42
N GLN A 313 3.77 -8.57 -11.22
CA GLN A 313 4.38 -7.33 -10.74
C GLN A 313 5.66 -6.98 -11.53
N PHE A 314 6.53 -7.96 -11.79
CA PHE A 314 7.69 -7.77 -12.66
C PHE A 314 7.27 -7.30 -14.05
N LYS A 315 6.25 -7.94 -14.65
CA LYS A 315 5.70 -7.54 -15.95
C LYS A 315 5.15 -6.13 -15.93
N MET A 316 4.41 -5.74 -14.88
CA MET A 316 3.91 -4.38 -14.72
C MET A 316 5.05 -3.34 -14.77
N PHE A 317 6.17 -3.61 -14.11
CA PHE A 317 7.34 -2.72 -14.15
C PHE A 317 7.97 -2.66 -15.53
N MET A 318 8.10 -3.81 -16.21
CA MET A 318 8.60 -3.86 -17.59
C MET A 318 7.74 -3.06 -18.55
N ASP A 319 6.42 -3.26 -18.50
CA ASP A 319 5.43 -2.60 -19.37
C ASP A 319 5.37 -1.08 -19.12
N ARG A 320 5.73 -0.66 -17.92
CA ARG A 320 5.80 0.76 -17.53
C ARG A 320 7.19 1.38 -17.67
N ASP A 321 8.15 0.71 -18.31
CA ASP A 321 9.48 1.26 -18.58
C ASP A 321 10.14 1.92 -17.35
N VAL A 322 10.15 1.25 -16.19
CA VAL A 322 10.81 1.79 -14.98
C VAL A 322 12.33 1.78 -15.12
N ASP A 323 13.06 2.55 -14.32
CA ASP A 323 14.50 2.73 -14.48
C ASP A 323 15.28 1.47 -14.02
N ALA A 324 14.83 0.79 -12.96
CA ALA A 324 15.38 -0.48 -12.50
C ALA A 324 14.31 -1.37 -11.87
N ILE A 325 14.55 -2.67 -11.84
CA ILE A 325 13.69 -3.68 -11.24
C ILE A 325 14.56 -4.64 -10.44
N ILE A 326 14.22 -4.86 -9.18
CA ILE A 326 14.88 -5.80 -8.29
C ILE A 326 13.86 -6.71 -7.60
N GLU A 327 14.24 -7.95 -7.31
CA GLU A 327 13.34 -8.87 -6.63
C GLU A 327 13.02 -8.41 -5.21
N ASN A 328 14.02 -7.97 -4.47
CA ASN A 328 13.86 -7.47 -3.11
C ASN A 328 14.85 -6.33 -2.84
N VAL A 329 14.55 -5.53 -1.83
CA VAL A 329 15.29 -4.33 -1.48
C VAL A 329 16.76 -4.60 -1.10
N ASN A 330 17.10 -5.82 -0.69
CA ASN A 330 18.48 -6.20 -0.34
C ASN A 330 19.43 -6.25 -1.54
N LEU A 331 18.87 -6.25 -2.75
CA LEU A 331 19.64 -6.19 -3.99
C LEU A 331 20.03 -4.75 -4.39
N LEU A 332 19.46 -3.75 -3.74
CA LEU A 332 19.70 -2.34 -4.06
C LEU A 332 21.17 -1.91 -3.97
N PRO A 333 21.98 -2.32 -2.97
CA PRO A 333 23.41 -2.00 -2.93
C PRO A 333 24.19 -2.56 -4.13
N VAL A 334 23.84 -3.76 -4.60
CA VAL A 334 24.46 -4.39 -5.79
C VAL A 334 24.11 -3.61 -7.05
N LEU A 335 22.84 -3.28 -7.23
CA LEU A 335 22.36 -2.42 -8.32
C LEU A 335 23.14 -1.11 -8.38
N LEU A 336 23.21 -0.37 -7.27
CA LEU A 336 23.84 0.95 -7.21
C LEU A 336 25.36 0.88 -7.48
N ARG A 337 26.08 -0.09 -6.91
CA ARG A 337 27.52 -0.27 -7.18
C ARG A 337 27.81 -0.61 -8.63
N SER A 338 26.87 -1.27 -9.32
CA SER A 338 27.01 -1.64 -10.73
C SER A 338 26.66 -0.54 -11.72
N THR A 339 25.87 0.46 -11.29
CA THR A 339 25.39 1.54 -12.15
C THR A 339 26.12 2.87 -11.94
N ILE A 340 26.77 3.07 -10.80
CA ILE A 340 27.52 4.31 -10.46
C ILE A 340 28.95 4.28 -11.06
N LYS A 341 29.43 3.14 -11.53
CA LYS A 341 30.69 3.04 -12.24
C LYS A 341 30.54 3.64 -13.65
#